data_4b17ae50888fbdb0c177f3e57ac9097e
#
_entry.id   4b17ae50888fbdb0c177f3e57ac9097e
#
_cell.length_a   1.000
_cell.length_b   1.000
_cell.length_c   1.000
_cell.angle_alpha   90.00
_cell.angle_beta   90.00
_cell.angle_gamma   90.00
#
_symmetry.space_group_name_H-M   'P 1'
#
loop_
_entity.id
_entity.type
_entity.pdbx_description
1 polymer ?
#
loop_
_entity_poly.entity_id
_entity_poly.type
_entity_poly.pdbx_seq_one_letter_code
_entity_poly.pdbx_strand_id
1 'polypeptide(L)'
;MSGLSLFGFPVRVRPGFIVFLGLIVFLYGGTIGLWVAAAIGVFTLVHELGHAFAARATGADAAISLDFLVAYASYQPSRELRWWERAGIALSGPLLQVTVGCIVLAFMRVNPLSETDVSSSDASIAIWWAGVALGLLNLVPLLPLDGGALVASILDAFFPGKGRVWMLYASLVLSAGALVVMFATGSTGLAPFIIFIMIFQYQTLSAERALQSGPISPTGDPETDLFLVTSLVSNQRYRDAVAFGRSAYTQCPNDQVALHVARASTLLGDDHSALGLRSTLSKERFREAVRSNPELAHFSTALDTH
;
A
#
# COMPACT_ATOMS: atom_id res chain seq x y z
N MET A 1 -2.24 -24.94 1.30
CA MET A 1 -3.50 -24.51 0.66
C MET A 1 -3.11 -23.75 -0.61
N SER A 2 -3.50 -24.25 -1.78
CA SER A 2 -3.24 -23.61 -3.08
C SER A 2 -3.98 -22.27 -3.11
N GLY A 3 -3.25 -21.17 -2.87
CA GLY A 3 -3.79 -19.83 -2.97
C GLY A 3 -4.11 -19.49 -4.43
N LEU A 4 -5.15 -18.68 -4.65
CA LEU A 4 -5.47 -18.12 -5.96
C LEU A 4 -4.24 -17.34 -6.45
N SER A 5 -3.78 -17.64 -7.67
CA SER A 5 -2.72 -16.88 -8.32
C SER A 5 -3.21 -16.34 -9.67
N LEU A 6 -2.95 -15.05 -9.92
CA LEU A 6 -3.32 -14.39 -11.17
C LEU A 6 -2.07 -13.76 -11.78
N PHE A 7 -1.74 -14.11 -13.03
CA PHE A 7 -0.51 -13.70 -13.71
C PHE A 7 0.78 -13.96 -12.91
N GLY A 8 0.76 -15.00 -12.05
CA GLY A 8 1.88 -15.36 -11.19
C GLY A 8 1.97 -14.51 -9.90
N PHE A 9 1.00 -13.66 -9.61
CA PHE A 9 0.87 -12.98 -8.33
C PHE A 9 -0.06 -13.77 -7.41
N PRO A 10 0.33 -14.05 -6.16
CA PRO A 10 -0.59 -14.60 -5.17
C PRO A 10 -1.66 -13.55 -4.84
N VAL A 11 -2.93 -13.94 -4.94
CA VAL A 11 -4.09 -13.10 -4.65
C VAL A 11 -4.79 -13.65 -3.42
N ARG A 12 -4.95 -12.82 -2.40
CA ARG A 12 -5.68 -13.14 -1.18
C ARG A 12 -6.94 -12.28 -1.10
N VAL A 13 -8.09 -12.92 -1.17
CA VAL A 13 -9.39 -12.25 -0.95
C VAL A 13 -9.79 -12.50 0.50
N ARG A 14 -9.84 -11.45 1.30
CA ARG A 14 -10.24 -11.53 2.70
C ARG A 14 -11.77 -11.46 2.84
N PRO A 15 -12.36 -12.09 3.87
CA PRO A 15 -13.81 -12.06 4.09
C PRO A 15 -14.39 -10.63 4.13
N GLY A 16 -13.62 -9.67 4.66
CA GLY A 16 -14.02 -8.26 4.70
C GLY A 16 -14.34 -7.67 3.34
N PHE A 17 -13.60 -8.06 2.28
CA PHE A 17 -13.88 -7.59 0.93
C PHE A 17 -15.22 -8.11 0.40
N ILE A 18 -15.56 -9.37 0.69
CA ILE A 18 -16.84 -9.95 0.30
C ILE A 18 -18.00 -9.24 1.03
N VAL A 19 -17.81 -8.96 2.34
CA VAL A 19 -18.78 -8.19 3.13
C VAL A 19 -18.96 -6.79 2.55
N PHE A 20 -17.88 -6.13 2.14
CA PHE A 20 -17.94 -4.81 1.50
C PHE A 20 -18.73 -4.83 0.18
N LEU A 21 -18.48 -5.81 -0.70
CA LEU A 21 -19.25 -5.97 -1.93
C LEU A 21 -20.73 -6.27 -1.64
N GLY A 22 -21.02 -7.12 -0.65
CA GLY A 22 -22.37 -7.39 -0.19
C GLY A 22 -23.10 -6.15 0.35
N LEU A 23 -22.37 -5.29 1.07
CA LEU A 23 -22.90 -4.01 1.55
C LEU A 23 -23.27 -3.08 0.38
N ILE A 24 -22.46 -3.03 -0.67
CA ILE A 24 -22.77 -2.26 -1.89
C ILE A 24 -24.07 -2.76 -2.53
N VAL A 25 -24.20 -4.07 -2.69
CA VAL A 25 -25.44 -4.67 -3.23
C VAL A 25 -26.65 -4.31 -2.36
N PHE A 26 -26.50 -4.34 -1.04
CA PHE A 26 -27.57 -4.00 -0.10
C PHE A 26 -27.96 -2.52 -0.16
N LEU A 27 -26.97 -1.61 -0.25
CA LEU A 27 -27.19 -0.15 -0.24
C LEU A 27 -27.83 0.36 -1.54
N TYR A 28 -27.36 -0.12 -2.68
CA TYR A 28 -27.88 0.31 -3.98
C TYR A 28 -29.13 -0.48 -4.43
N GLY A 29 -29.24 -1.73 -3.99
CA GLY A 29 -30.35 -2.61 -4.36
C GLY A 29 -30.41 -2.95 -5.84
N GLY A 30 -31.33 -3.85 -6.22
CA GLY A 30 -31.62 -4.17 -7.62
C GLY A 30 -30.43 -4.57 -8.49
N THR A 31 -30.57 -4.37 -9.79
CA THR A 31 -29.53 -4.70 -10.78
C THR A 31 -28.35 -3.78 -10.71
N ILE A 32 -28.55 -2.50 -10.40
CA ILE A 32 -27.47 -1.51 -10.26
C ILE A 32 -26.51 -1.89 -9.13
N GLY A 33 -27.02 -2.35 -7.97
CA GLY A 33 -26.17 -2.79 -6.85
C GLY A 33 -25.27 -3.96 -7.23
N LEU A 34 -25.79 -4.92 -7.99
CA LEU A 34 -25.01 -6.05 -8.50
C LEU A 34 -23.91 -5.61 -9.48
N TRP A 35 -24.25 -4.73 -10.43
CA TRP A 35 -23.29 -4.21 -11.40
C TRP A 35 -22.19 -3.37 -10.73
N VAL A 36 -22.54 -2.49 -9.79
CA VAL A 36 -21.58 -1.68 -9.06
C VAL A 36 -20.65 -2.56 -8.22
N ALA A 37 -21.18 -3.53 -7.48
CA ALA A 37 -20.36 -4.45 -6.70
C ALA A 37 -19.41 -5.26 -7.58
N ALA A 38 -19.90 -5.82 -8.70
CA ALA A 38 -19.09 -6.58 -9.64
C ALA A 38 -18.00 -5.69 -10.29
N ALA A 39 -18.36 -4.49 -10.74
CA ALA A 39 -17.41 -3.55 -11.32
C ALA A 39 -16.33 -3.14 -10.30
N ILE A 40 -16.70 -2.77 -9.08
CA ILE A 40 -15.73 -2.45 -8.02
C ILE A 40 -14.82 -3.63 -7.76
N GLY A 41 -15.35 -4.85 -7.63
CA GLY A 41 -14.53 -6.04 -7.40
C GLY A 41 -13.49 -6.28 -8.50
N VAL A 42 -13.91 -6.18 -9.76
CA VAL A 42 -13.03 -6.38 -10.92
C VAL A 42 -12.02 -5.24 -11.06
N PHE A 43 -12.48 -3.99 -11.02
CA PHE A 43 -11.59 -2.84 -11.24
C PHE A 43 -10.64 -2.59 -10.09
N THR A 44 -11.00 -2.94 -8.85
CA THR A 44 -10.05 -2.97 -7.73
C THR A 44 -8.93 -3.98 -8.00
N LEU A 45 -9.26 -5.19 -8.47
CA LEU A 45 -8.24 -6.18 -8.82
C LEU A 45 -7.36 -5.71 -9.99
N VAL A 46 -7.93 -5.09 -11.02
CA VAL A 46 -7.19 -4.51 -12.15
C VAL A 46 -6.22 -3.42 -11.67
N HIS A 47 -6.66 -2.57 -10.76
CA HIS A 47 -5.87 -1.52 -10.15
C HIS A 47 -4.64 -2.11 -9.42
N GLU A 48 -4.86 -3.06 -8.51
CA GLU A 48 -3.79 -3.73 -7.77
C GLU A 48 -2.82 -4.49 -8.68
N LEU A 49 -3.32 -5.07 -9.78
CA LEU A 49 -2.47 -5.68 -10.79
C LEU A 49 -1.53 -4.67 -11.45
N GLY A 50 -1.99 -3.43 -11.68
CA GLY A 50 -1.15 -2.35 -12.19
C GLY A 50 0.07 -2.12 -11.29
N HIS A 51 -0.15 -1.94 -10.00
CA HIS A 51 0.92 -1.79 -9.00
C HIS A 51 1.84 -3.02 -8.95
N ALA A 52 1.25 -4.22 -8.94
CA ALA A 52 2.01 -5.46 -8.87
C ALA A 52 2.91 -5.68 -10.09
N PHE A 53 2.43 -5.38 -11.31
CA PHE A 53 3.25 -5.45 -12.53
C PHE A 53 4.40 -4.45 -12.50
N ALA A 54 4.14 -3.20 -12.12
CA ALA A 54 5.18 -2.19 -12.02
C ALA A 54 6.21 -2.53 -10.93
N ALA A 55 5.77 -3.02 -9.76
CA ALA A 55 6.66 -3.48 -8.71
C ALA A 55 7.55 -4.64 -9.17
N ARG A 56 6.97 -5.65 -9.85
CA ARG A 56 7.74 -6.77 -10.42
C ARG A 56 8.77 -6.30 -11.45
N ALA A 57 8.46 -5.28 -12.24
CA ALA A 57 9.40 -4.72 -13.21
C ALA A 57 10.63 -4.07 -12.54
N THR A 58 10.56 -3.69 -11.28
CA THR A 58 11.71 -3.23 -10.48
C THR A 58 12.49 -4.36 -9.81
N GLY A 59 12.08 -5.61 -10.01
CA GLY A 59 12.66 -6.78 -9.36
C GLY A 59 12.09 -7.08 -7.97
N ALA A 60 10.96 -6.46 -7.61
CA ALA A 60 10.29 -6.72 -6.34
C ALA A 60 9.34 -7.92 -6.45
N ASP A 61 9.25 -8.69 -5.36
CA ASP A 61 8.18 -9.67 -5.19
C ASP A 61 6.89 -8.94 -4.81
N ALA A 62 5.78 -9.28 -5.47
CA ALA A 62 4.49 -8.63 -5.25
C ALA A 62 3.39 -9.65 -4.97
N ALA A 63 2.50 -9.30 -4.06
CA ALA A 63 1.29 -10.05 -3.72
C ALA A 63 0.11 -9.10 -3.58
N ILE A 64 -1.08 -9.54 -3.98
CA ILE A 64 -2.31 -8.74 -3.95
C ILE A 64 -3.17 -9.21 -2.77
N SER A 65 -3.63 -8.26 -1.97
CA SER A 65 -4.59 -8.52 -0.88
C SER A 65 -5.80 -7.61 -1.03
N LEU A 66 -6.98 -8.21 -1.18
CA LEU A 66 -8.25 -7.50 -1.22
C LEU A 66 -8.91 -7.62 0.15
N ASP A 67 -9.09 -6.50 0.83
CA ASP A 67 -9.69 -6.42 2.17
C ASP A 67 -10.83 -5.40 2.20
N PHE A 68 -11.55 -5.31 3.33
CA PHE A 68 -12.65 -4.35 3.52
C PHE A 68 -12.14 -2.92 3.34
N LEU A 69 -12.70 -2.14 2.44
CA LEU A 69 -12.35 -0.76 2.10
C LEU A 69 -10.91 -0.51 1.62
N VAL A 70 -9.96 -1.42 1.82
CA VAL A 70 -8.55 -1.24 1.45
C VAL A 70 -8.05 -2.48 0.73
N ALA A 71 -7.93 -2.37 -0.59
CA ALA A 71 -7.10 -3.29 -1.35
C ALA A 71 -5.67 -2.74 -1.40
N TYR A 72 -4.68 -3.62 -1.42
CA TYR A 72 -3.29 -3.20 -1.58
C TYR A 72 -2.45 -4.28 -2.25
N ALA A 73 -1.60 -3.85 -3.15
CA ALA A 73 -0.48 -4.66 -3.62
C ALA A 73 0.67 -4.47 -2.62
N SER A 74 0.93 -5.51 -1.81
CA SER A 74 2.16 -5.54 -1.03
C SER A 74 3.31 -5.96 -1.94
N TYR A 75 4.38 -5.19 -1.93
CA TYR A 75 5.58 -5.57 -2.68
C TYR A 75 6.81 -5.45 -1.80
N GLN A 76 7.76 -6.34 -2.04
CA GLN A 76 9.01 -6.41 -1.31
C GLN A 76 10.15 -6.18 -2.28
N PRO A 77 10.71 -4.96 -2.29
CA PRO A 77 11.83 -4.66 -3.16
C PRO A 77 13.08 -5.40 -2.69
N SER A 78 13.86 -5.92 -3.63
CA SER A 78 15.17 -6.52 -3.38
C SER A 78 16.26 -5.48 -3.08
N ARG A 79 15.98 -4.19 -3.32
CA ARG A 79 16.84 -3.04 -3.06
C ARG A 79 16.01 -1.80 -2.74
N GLU A 80 16.64 -0.74 -2.25
CA GLU A 80 15.97 0.54 -2.11
C GLU A 80 15.52 1.08 -3.50
N LEU A 81 14.21 1.37 -3.62
CA LEU A 81 13.65 1.88 -4.86
C LEU A 81 13.97 3.35 -5.03
N ARG A 82 14.33 3.73 -6.25
CA ARG A 82 14.52 5.13 -6.64
C ARG A 82 13.16 5.84 -6.65
N TRP A 83 13.19 7.17 -6.49
CA TRP A 83 11.97 7.97 -6.44
C TRP A 83 11.05 7.77 -7.67
N TRP A 84 11.62 7.64 -8.87
CA TRP A 84 10.84 7.43 -10.11
C TRP A 84 10.25 6.03 -10.21
N GLU A 85 10.88 5.03 -9.61
CA GLU A 85 10.33 3.67 -9.53
C GLU A 85 9.11 3.65 -8.62
N ARG A 86 9.20 4.31 -7.45
CA ARG A 86 8.04 4.50 -6.55
C ARG A 86 6.92 5.30 -7.21
N ALA A 87 7.26 6.38 -7.92
CA ALA A 87 6.31 7.18 -8.69
C ALA A 87 5.63 6.35 -9.81
N GLY A 88 6.41 5.54 -10.52
CA GLY A 88 5.90 4.65 -11.57
C GLY A 88 4.96 3.57 -11.00
N ILE A 89 5.30 2.98 -9.86
CA ILE A 89 4.43 2.01 -9.18
C ILE A 89 3.11 2.71 -8.78
N ALA A 90 3.17 3.88 -8.14
CA ALA A 90 1.97 4.61 -7.73
C ALA A 90 1.06 4.98 -8.91
N LEU A 91 1.63 5.36 -10.05
CA LEU A 91 0.87 5.72 -11.25
C LEU A 91 0.24 4.52 -11.97
N SER A 92 0.86 3.34 -11.89
CA SER A 92 0.51 2.18 -12.72
C SER A 92 -0.87 1.59 -12.39
N GLY A 93 -1.29 1.60 -11.12
CA GLY A 93 -2.62 1.14 -10.71
C GLY A 93 -3.75 1.93 -11.37
N PRO A 94 -3.83 3.25 -11.11
CA PRO A 94 -4.85 4.11 -11.73
C PRO A 94 -4.79 4.08 -13.25
N LEU A 95 -3.60 4.09 -13.84
CA LEU A 95 -3.45 4.11 -15.30
C LEU A 95 -4.00 2.84 -15.93
N LEU A 96 -3.68 1.65 -15.38
CA LEU A 96 -4.23 0.39 -15.87
C LEU A 96 -5.75 0.34 -15.68
N GLN A 97 -6.25 0.77 -14.53
CA GLN A 97 -7.68 0.80 -14.22
C GLN A 97 -8.46 1.65 -15.21
N VAL A 98 -8.05 2.90 -15.42
CA VAL A 98 -8.70 3.83 -16.37
C VAL A 98 -8.62 3.30 -17.79
N THR A 99 -7.46 2.78 -18.19
CA THR A 99 -7.28 2.22 -19.55
C THR A 99 -8.24 1.06 -19.80
N VAL A 100 -8.30 0.10 -18.89
CA VAL A 100 -9.21 -1.05 -19.02
C VAL A 100 -10.68 -0.58 -18.96
N GLY A 101 -11.02 0.37 -18.08
CA GLY A 101 -12.36 0.96 -18.02
C GLY A 101 -12.78 1.59 -19.35
N CYS A 102 -11.93 2.41 -19.95
CA CYS A 102 -12.18 3.02 -21.25
C CYS A 102 -12.30 1.97 -22.37
N ILE A 103 -11.46 0.93 -22.37
CA ILE A 103 -11.53 -0.15 -23.36
C ILE A 103 -12.87 -0.89 -23.25
N VAL A 104 -13.29 -1.23 -22.04
CA VAL A 104 -14.58 -1.94 -21.83
C VAL A 104 -15.74 -1.08 -22.29
N LEU A 105 -15.79 0.22 -21.94
CA LEU A 105 -16.82 1.14 -22.40
C LEU A 105 -16.82 1.29 -23.93
N ALA A 106 -15.64 1.33 -24.56
CA ALA A 106 -15.51 1.39 -26.01
C ALA A 106 -16.09 0.13 -26.70
N PHE A 107 -15.86 -1.08 -26.13
CA PHE A 107 -16.50 -2.31 -26.59
C PHE A 107 -18.03 -2.29 -26.44
N MET A 108 -18.52 -1.64 -25.39
CA MET A 108 -19.95 -1.42 -25.17
C MET A 108 -20.52 -0.30 -26.07
N ARG A 109 -19.67 0.40 -26.86
CA ARG A 109 -20.02 1.58 -27.66
C ARG A 109 -20.55 2.74 -26.82
N VAL A 110 -20.07 2.88 -25.61
CA VAL A 110 -20.38 3.94 -24.65
C VAL A 110 -19.25 4.97 -24.69
N ASN A 111 -19.58 6.22 -25.00
CA ASN A 111 -18.61 7.31 -24.88
C ASN A 111 -18.46 7.72 -23.41
N PRO A 112 -17.29 7.57 -22.79
CA PRO A 112 -17.09 7.90 -21.38
C PRO A 112 -17.23 9.40 -21.04
N LEU A 113 -17.25 10.27 -22.05
CA LEU A 113 -17.42 11.72 -21.90
C LEU A 113 -18.87 12.17 -22.13
N SER A 114 -19.77 11.25 -22.51
CA SER A 114 -21.18 11.53 -22.75
C SER A 114 -22.02 11.01 -21.59
N GLU A 115 -22.67 11.91 -20.86
CA GLU A 115 -23.53 11.55 -19.74
C GLU A 115 -24.70 10.62 -20.18
N THR A 116 -25.28 10.92 -21.36
CA THR A 116 -26.38 10.11 -21.91
C THR A 116 -25.95 8.68 -22.25
N ASP A 117 -24.74 8.51 -22.80
CA ASP A 117 -24.22 7.18 -23.11
C ASP A 117 -23.89 6.41 -21.84
N VAL A 118 -23.21 7.05 -20.87
CA VAL A 118 -22.89 6.45 -19.58
C VAL A 118 -24.16 6.03 -18.84
N SER A 119 -25.20 6.85 -18.87
CA SER A 119 -26.48 6.57 -18.19
C SER A 119 -27.38 5.59 -18.96
N SER A 120 -26.95 5.04 -20.09
CA SER A 120 -27.74 4.14 -20.92
C SER A 120 -28.08 2.79 -20.29
N SER A 121 -27.26 2.33 -19.32
CA SER A 121 -27.51 1.08 -18.61
C SER A 121 -26.83 1.08 -17.24
N ASP A 122 -27.30 0.21 -16.33
CA ASP A 122 -26.67 -0.01 -15.03
C ASP A 122 -25.21 -0.46 -15.16
N ALA A 123 -24.93 -1.28 -16.18
CA ALA A 123 -23.59 -1.78 -16.46
C ALA A 123 -22.64 -0.64 -16.86
N SER A 124 -23.07 0.25 -17.76
CA SER A 124 -22.24 1.39 -18.21
C SER A 124 -21.98 2.36 -17.07
N ILE A 125 -22.98 2.66 -16.24
CA ILE A 125 -22.81 3.48 -15.04
C ILE A 125 -21.77 2.85 -14.10
N ALA A 126 -21.92 1.56 -13.78
CA ALA A 126 -21.04 0.86 -12.86
C ALA A 126 -19.60 0.80 -13.37
N ILE A 127 -19.39 0.50 -14.65
CA ILE A 127 -18.06 0.42 -15.27
C ILE A 127 -17.42 1.80 -15.35
N TRP A 128 -18.18 2.83 -15.68
CA TRP A 128 -17.66 4.21 -15.72
C TRP A 128 -17.20 4.66 -14.32
N TRP A 129 -18.04 4.46 -13.31
CA TRP A 129 -17.70 4.83 -11.94
C TRP A 129 -16.52 4.03 -11.39
N ALA A 130 -16.56 2.69 -11.49
CA ALA A 130 -15.52 1.84 -10.91
C ALA A 130 -14.23 1.83 -11.76
N GLY A 131 -14.34 1.86 -13.09
CA GLY A 131 -13.18 1.77 -13.97
C GLY A 131 -12.53 3.13 -14.26
N VAL A 132 -13.32 4.15 -14.56
CA VAL A 132 -12.79 5.45 -15.01
C VAL A 132 -12.75 6.46 -13.85
N ALA A 133 -13.91 6.75 -13.24
CA ALA A 133 -14.00 7.83 -12.25
C ALA A 133 -13.15 7.55 -11.01
N LEU A 134 -13.23 6.34 -10.41
CA LEU A 134 -12.40 5.98 -9.27
C LEU A 134 -10.91 5.90 -9.62
N GLY A 135 -10.56 5.44 -10.83
CA GLY A 135 -9.17 5.45 -11.29
C GLY A 135 -8.60 6.86 -11.41
N LEU A 136 -9.39 7.81 -11.94
CA LEU A 136 -9.01 9.23 -12.00
C LEU A 136 -8.98 9.87 -10.61
N LEU A 137 -9.91 9.51 -9.74
CA LEU A 137 -9.92 9.95 -8.34
C LEU A 137 -8.64 9.55 -7.61
N ASN A 138 -8.13 8.35 -7.87
CA ASN A 138 -6.87 7.88 -7.29
C ASN A 138 -5.65 8.69 -7.77
N LEU A 139 -5.75 9.47 -8.85
CA LEU A 139 -4.68 10.39 -9.29
C LEU A 139 -4.74 11.76 -8.61
N VAL A 140 -5.77 12.03 -7.80
CA VAL A 140 -5.82 13.27 -7.01
C VAL A 140 -4.63 13.31 -6.06
N PRO A 141 -3.87 14.43 -6.00
CA PRO A 141 -2.68 14.56 -5.16
C PRO A 141 -3.06 14.68 -3.68
N LEU A 142 -3.58 13.60 -3.13
CA LEU A 142 -4.09 13.52 -1.77
C LEU A 142 -3.74 12.13 -1.19
N LEU A 143 -2.98 12.05 -0.11
CA LEU A 143 -2.80 10.78 0.60
C LEU A 143 -4.11 10.41 1.34
N PRO A 144 -4.53 9.17 1.36
CA PRO A 144 -3.78 7.95 0.97
C PRO A 144 -3.92 7.51 -0.50
N LEU A 145 -4.45 8.36 -1.39
CA LEU A 145 -4.59 8.03 -2.81
C LEU A 145 -3.23 7.94 -3.52
N ASP A 146 -3.17 7.24 -4.64
CA ASP A 146 -1.93 7.03 -5.41
C ASP A 146 -1.33 8.32 -5.96
N GLY A 147 -2.17 9.29 -6.33
CA GLY A 147 -1.72 10.63 -6.71
C GLY A 147 -0.93 11.32 -5.61
N GLY A 148 -1.34 11.13 -4.34
CA GLY A 148 -0.58 11.59 -3.19
C GLY A 148 0.77 10.86 -3.04
N ALA A 149 0.79 9.54 -3.24
CA ALA A 149 2.01 8.74 -3.21
C ALA A 149 2.96 9.08 -4.37
N LEU A 150 2.41 9.34 -5.56
CA LEU A 150 3.14 9.84 -6.74
C LEU A 150 3.84 11.16 -6.43
N VAL A 151 3.09 12.15 -5.92
CA VAL A 151 3.64 13.47 -5.59
C VAL A 151 4.66 13.37 -4.44
N ALA A 152 4.39 12.56 -3.41
CA ALA A 152 5.34 12.31 -2.33
C ALA A 152 6.67 11.75 -2.86
N SER A 153 6.60 10.80 -3.81
CA SER A 153 7.79 10.22 -4.45
C SER A 153 8.57 11.24 -5.27
N ILE A 154 7.89 12.15 -5.97
CA ILE A 154 8.53 13.25 -6.71
C ILE A 154 9.17 14.25 -5.74
N LEU A 155 8.51 14.60 -4.64
CA LEU A 155 9.07 15.48 -3.61
C LEU A 155 10.32 14.87 -2.98
N ASP A 156 10.39 13.56 -2.82
CA ASP A 156 11.58 12.87 -2.32
C ASP A 156 12.81 13.01 -3.25
N ALA A 157 12.61 13.30 -4.54
CA ALA A 157 13.71 13.60 -5.46
C ALA A 157 14.45 14.90 -5.08
N PHE A 158 13.69 15.88 -4.57
CA PHE A 158 14.23 17.20 -4.21
C PHE A 158 14.52 17.30 -2.70
N PHE A 159 13.77 16.58 -1.88
CA PHE A 159 13.83 16.61 -0.42
C PHE A 159 13.85 15.19 0.15
N PRO A 160 14.98 14.48 0.06
CA PRO A 160 15.06 13.06 0.44
C PRO A 160 14.53 12.80 1.87
N GLY A 161 13.61 11.84 1.98
CA GLY A 161 13.01 11.43 3.25
C GLY A 161 11.95 12.37 3.82
N LYS A 162 11.62 13.48 3.14
CA LYS A 162 10.61 14.46 3.58
C LYS A 162 9.35 14.48 2.73
N GLY A 163 9.38 13.90 1.53
CA GLY A 163 8.30 14.01 0.56
C GLY A 163 6.96 13.51 1.11
N ARG A 164 6.96 12.36 1.80
CA ARG A 164 5.75 11.78 2.40
C ARG A 164 5.14 12.68 3.48
N VAL A 165 5.97 13.23 4.38
CA VAL A 165 5.51 14.11 5.47
C VAL A 165 4.94 15.41 4.91
N TRP A 166 5.62 16.02 3.95
CA TRP A 166 5.14 17.24 3.31
C TRP A 166 3.83 17.00 2.57
N MET A 167 3.72 15.84 1.88
CA MET A 167 2.48 15.47 1.21
C MET A 167 1.34 15.22 2.19
N LEU A 168 1.59 14.65 3.39
CA LEU A 168 0.58 14.49 4.44
C LEU A 168 0.07 15.85 4.94
N TYR A 169 0.94 16.84 5.14
CA TYR A 169 0.51 18.21 5.49
C TYR A 169 -0.34 18.83 4.38
N ALA A 170 0.12 18.75 3.14
CA ALA A 170 -0.64 19.26 2.00
C ALA A 170 -2.00 18.58 1.89
N SER A 171 -2.05 17.26 2.08
CA SER A 171 -3.29 16.49 2.05
C SER A 171 -4.28 16.90 3.15
N LEU A 172 -3.80 17.14 4.37
CA LEU A 172 -4.65 17.63 5.47
C LEU A 172 -5.23 19.01 5.15
N VAL A 173 -4.42 19.92 4.60
CA VAL A 173 -4.88 21.27 4.22
C VAL A 173 -5.90 21.18 3.09
N LEU A 174 -5.65 20.37 2.07
CA LEU A 174 -6.58 20.16 0.96
C LEU A 174 -7.90 19.54 1.41
N SER A 175 -7.84 18.52 2.27
CA SER A 175 -9.04 17.87 2.82
C SER A 175 -9.85 18.83 3.70
N ALA A 176 -9.19 19.64 4.53
CA ALA A 176 -9.85 20.66 5.34
C ALA A 176 -10.50 21.74 4.48
N GLY A 177 -9.79 22.21 3.44
CA GLY A 177 -10.33 23.16 2.46
C GLY A 177 -11.56 22.62 1.73
N ALA A 178 -11.50 21.35 1.26
CA ALA A 178 -12.62 20.68 0.63
C ALA A 178 -13.83 20.60 1.57
N LEU A 179 -13.61 20.28 2.85
CA LEU A 179 -14.66 20.21 3.85
C LEU A 179 -15.33 21.59 4.06
N VAL A 180 -14.54 22.66 4.16
CA VAL A 180 -15.05 24.03 4.27
C VAL A 180 -15.91 24.40 3.09
N VAL A 181 -15.45 24.11 1.86
CA VAL A 181 -16.23 24.38 0.63
C VAL A 181 -17.53 23.59 0.63
N MET A 182 -17.51 22.31 1.02
CA MET A 182 -18.71 21.48 1.08
C MET A 182 -19.75 22.04 2.06
N PHE A 183 -19.34 22.49 3.24
CA PHE A 183 -20.25 23.11 4.18
C PHE A 183 -20.77 24.47 3.68
N ALA A 184 -19.92 25.27 3.04
CA ALA A 184 -20.30 26.55 2.48
C ALA A 184 -21.30 26.42 1.31
N THR A 185 -21.21 25.36 0.51
CA THR A 185 -22.11 25.08 -0.63
C THR A 185 -23.33 24.23 -0.27
N GLY A 186 -23.42 23.73 0.96
CA GLY A 186 -24.47 22.80 1.39
C GLY A 186 -24.36 21.38 0.84
N SER A 187 -23.29 21.05 0.13
CA SER A 187 -23.06 19.75 -0.52
C SER A 187 -22.40 18.76 0.47
N THR A 188 -23.02 18.45 1.60
CA THR A 188 -22.40 17.74 2.72
C THR A 188 -22.35 16.20 2.59
N GLY A 189 -22.85 15.63 1.49
CA GLY A 189 -22.97 14.16 1.33
C GLY A 189 -21.67 13.38 1.49
N LEU A 190 -20.54 13.93 1.03
CA LEU A 190 -19.22 13.30 1.16
C LEU A 190 -18.43 13.73 2.41
N ALA A 191 -18.99 14.62 3.25
CA ALA A 191 -18.29 15.13 4.42
C ALA A 191 -17.83 14.02 5.39
N PRO A 192 -18.63 12.98 5.71
CA PRO A 192 -18.17 11.89 6.57
C PRO A 192 -16.96 11.16 6.00
N PHE A 193 -16.91 10.96 4.68
CA PHE A 193 -15.78 10.31 4.01
C PHE A 193 -14.51 11.17 4.07
N ILE A 194 -14.61 12.49 3.85
CA ILE A 194 -13.47 13.39 3.95
C ILE A 194 -12.97 13.46 5.39
N ILE A 195 -13.86 13.50 6.39
CA ILE A 195 -13.48 13.45 7.81
C ILE A 195 -12.72 12.15 8.13
N PHE A 196 -13.20 11.00 7.62
CA PHE A 196 -12.50 9.73 7.79
C PHE A 196 -11.09 9.76 7.20
N ILE A 197 -10.93 10.30 5.97
CA ILE A 197 -9.62 10.50 5.34
C ILE A 197 -8.74 11.42 6.19
N MET A 198 -9.26 12.51 6.72
CA MET A 198 -8.51 13.44 7.57
C MET A 198 -8.01 12.77 8.87
N ILE A 199 -8.84 11.94 9.50
CA ILE A 199 -8.44 11.17 10.69
C ILE A 199 -7.28 10.23 10.32
N PHE A 200 -7.39 9.51 9.21
CA PHE A 200 -6.33 8.63 8.72
C PHE A 200 -5.03 9.39 8.41
N GLN A 201 -5.13 10.53 7.74
CA GLN A 201 -3.98 11.41 7.44
C GLN A 201 -3.31 11.90 8.73
N TYR A 202 -4.11 12.34 9.72
CA TYR A 202 -3.58 12.79 11.00
C TYR A 202 -2.88 11.68 11.78
N GLN A 203 -3.47 10.49 11.84
CA GLN A 203 -2.85 9.32 12.49
C GLN A 203 -1.53 8.95 11.80
N THR A 204 -1.52 8.92 10.47
CA THR A 204 -0.31 8.64 9.69
C THR A 204 0.76 9.71 9.92
N LEU A 205 0.39 10.99 9.92
CA LEU A 205 1.31 12.10 10.20
C LEU A 205 1.88 12.02 11.61
N SER A 206 1.05 11.69 12.59
CA SER A 206 1.49 11.55 13.98
C SER A 206 2.50 10.40 14.14
N ALA A 207 2.24 9.28 13.48
CA ALA A 207 3.16 8.15 13.44
C ALA A 207 4.49 8.52 12.74
N GLU A 208 4.43 9.19 11.58
CA GLU A 208 5.64 9.65 10.86
C GLU A 208 6.45 10.66 11.68
N ARG A 209 5.79 11.58 12.40
CA ARG A 209 6.46 12.53 13.30
C ARG A 209 7.12 11.82 14.48
N ALA A 210 6.43 10.89 15.11
CA ALA A 210 7.00 10.10 16.19
C ALA A 210 8.28 9.38 15.75
N LEU A 211 8.29 8.88 14.51
CA LEU A 211 9.45 8.24 13.90
C LEU A 211 10.58 9.24 13.53
N GLN A 212 10.29 10.52 13.32
CA GLN A 212 11.26 11.54 12.97
C GLN A 212 11.81 12.32 14.18
N SER A 213 11.09 12.34 15.31
CA SER A 213 11.36 13.22 16.46
C SER A 213 12.56 12.83 17.33
N GLY A 214 13.38 11.85 16.93
CA GLY A 214 14.60 11.43 17.62
C GLY A 214 14.92 9.97 17.37
N PRO A 215 16.01 9.46 17.93
CA PRO A 215 16.22 8.02 17.97
C PRO A 215 15.02 7.42 18.68
N ILE A 216 14.24 6.59 17.97
CA ILE A 216 13.14 5.87 18.57
C ILE A 216 13.78 5.01 19.64
N SER A 217 13.51 5.35 20.91
CA SER A 217 14.02 4.53 22.01
C SER A 217 13.18 3.27 22.11
N PRO A 218 13.81 2.10 22.27
CA PRO A 218 13.08 0.87 22.49
C PRO A 218 12.16 1.01 23.71
N THR A 219 10.99 0.43 23.59
CA THR A 219 9.95 0.48 24.63
C THR A 219 10.24 -0.51 25.75
N GLY A 220 11.11 -1.51 25.48
CA GLY A 220 11.38 -2.64 26.36
C GLY A 220 10.30 -3.73 26.32
N ASP A 221 9.23 -3.51 25.51
CA ASP A 221 8.23 -4.52 25.21
C ASP A 221 8.52 -5.18 23.86
N PRO A 222 8.81 -6.51 23.83
CA PRO A 222 9.23 -7.20 22.61
C PRO A 222 8.21 -7.16 21.47
N GLU A 223 6.90 -7.14 21.78
CA GLU A 223 5.85 -7.12 20.76
C GLU A 223 5.72 -5.74 20.14
N THR A 224 5.77 -4.70 20.96
CA THR A 224 5.73 -3.30 20.49
C THR A 224 6.97 -2.97 19.69
N ASP A 225 8.15 -3.39 20.13
CA ASP A 225 9.42 -3.14 19.43
C ASP A 225 9.47 -3.90 18.09
N LEU A 226 8.95 -5.12 18.03
CA LEU A 226 8.79 -5.89 16.79
C LEU A 226 7.85 -5.18 15.82
N PHE A 227 6.70 -4.70 16.31
CA PHE A 227 5.75 -3.94 15.49
C PHE A 227 6.40 -2.68 14.90
N LEU A 228 7.17 -1.94 15.69
CA LEU A 228 7.86 -0.72 15.24
C LEU A 228 8.93 -1.04 14.18
N VAL A 229 9.78 -2.06 14.38
CA VAL A 229 10.78 -2.47 13.38
C VAL A 229 10.11 -2.91 12.08
N THR A 230 9.05 -3.71 12.17
CA THR A 230 8.30 -4.18 11.00
C THR A 230 7.68 -3.00 10.24
N SER A 231 7.13 -2.04 10.96
CA SER A 231 6.57 -0.81 10.39
C SER A 231 7.62 0.04 9.67
N LEU A 232 8.82 0.18 10.27
CA LEU A 232 9.93 0.90 9.64
C LEU A 232 10.40 0.20 8.36
N VAL A 233 10.50 -1.13 8.35
CA VAL A 233 10.88 -1.91 7.17
C VAL A 233 9.82 -1.80 6.07
N SER A 234 8.54 -1.92 6.40
CA SER A 234 7.44 -1.83 5.43
C SER A 234 7.30 -0.42 4.82
N ASN A 235 7.69 0.61 5.57
CA ASN A 235 7.76 1.99 5.08
C ASN A 235 9.09 2.32 4.38
N GLN A 236 9.94 1.31 4.08
CA GLN A 236 11.24 1.45 3.41
C GLN A 236 12.25 2.35 4.17
N ARG A 237 12.05 2.53 5.47
CA ARG A 237 12.94 3.29 6.36
C ARG A 237 14.02 2.37 6.95
N TYR A 238 14.80 1.75 6.07
CA TYR A 238 15.75 0.70 6.44
C TYR A 238 16.84 1.17 7.42
N ARG A 239 17.36 2.41 7.25
CA ARG A 239 18.37 2.98 8.17
C ARG A 239 17.84 3.10 9.59
N ASP A 240 16.61 3.60 9.72
CA ASP A 240 15.95 3.77 11.01
C ASP A 240 15.59 2.42 11.61
N ALA A 241 15.14 1.47 10.78
CA ALA A 241 14.86 0.10 11.19
C ALA A 241 16.12 -0.59 11.77
N VAL A 242 17.28 -0.41 11.13
CA VAL A 242 18.56 -0.95 11.62
C VAL A 242 18.97 -0.28 12.91
N ALA A 243 18.92 1.05 13.01
CA ALA A 243 19.33 1.78 14.21
C ALA A 243 18.45 1.43 15.42
N PHE A 244 17.12 1.49 15.24
CA PHE A 244 16.15 1.15 16.28
C PHE A 244 16.22 -0.33 16.66
N GLY A 245 16.17 -1.23 15.67
CA GLY A 245 16.13 -2.66 15.91
C GLY A 245 17.38 -3.19 16.62
N ARG A 246 18.58 -2.62 16.35
CA ARG A 246 19.80 -2.94 17.11
C ARG A 246 19.67 -2.53 18.58
N SER A 247 19.13 -1.33 18.83
CA SER A 247 18.89 -0.84 20.19
C SER A 247 17.85 -1.67 20.93
N ALA A 248 16.75 -2.03 20.26
CA ALA A 248 15.71 -2.89 20.80
C ALA A 248 16.24 -4.30 21.13
N TYR A 249 17.02 -4.88 20.21
CA TYR A 249 17.62 -6.21 20.42
C TYR A 249 18.60 -6.23 21.59
N THR A 250 19.36 -5.15 21.83
CA THR A 250 20.29 -5.08 22.98
C THR A 250 19.57 -4.97 24.31
N GLN A 251 18.38 -4.40 24.36
CA GLN A 251 17.56 -4.28 25.57
C GLN A 251 16.75 -5.54 25.85
N CYS A 252 16.11 -6.08 24.82
CA CYS A 252 15.30 -7.29 24.89
C CYS A 252 15.54 -8.13 23.64
N PRO A 253 16.41 -9.16 23.70
CA PRO A 253 16.72 -10.01 22.55
C PRO A 253 15.47 -10.70 22.00
N ASN A 254 15.10 -10.38 20.76
CA ASN A 254 13.98 -10.97 20.03
C ASN A 254 14.47 -11.37 18.63
N ASP A 255 14.35 -12.67 18.33
CA ASP A 255 14.82 -13.24 17.07
C ASP A 255 14.15 -12.64 15.84
N GLN A 256 12.87 -12.26 15.93
CA GLN A 256 12.12 -11.61 14.85
C GLN A 256 12.66 -10.19 14.58
N VAL A 257 12.96 -9.42 15.63
CA VAL A 257 13.61 -8.12 15.51
C VAL A 257 14.96 -8.25 14.83
N ALA A 258 15.79 -9.21 15.24
CA ALA A 258 17.10 -9.46 14.63
C ALA A 258 16.99 -9.78 13.12
N LEU A 259 15.99 -10.55 12.73
CA LEU A 259 15.74 -10.91 11.33
C LEU A 259 15.30 -9.73 10.48
N HIS A 260 14.41 -8.87 10.99
CA HIS A 260 14.01 -7.65 10.30
C HIS A 260 15.17 -6.66 10.17
N VAL A 261 16.04 -6.56 11.18
CA VAL A 261 17.26 -5.75 11.12
C VAL A 261 18.24 -6.30 10.08
N ALA A 262 18.45 -7.63 10.04
CA ALA A 262 19.31 -8.26 9.05
C ALA A 262 18.80 -7.98 7.62
N ARG A 263 17.48 -8.12 7.39
CA ARG A 263 16.85 -7.81 6.11
C ARG A 263 17.04 -6.33 5.73
N ALA A 264 16.77 -5.41 6.65
CA ALA A 264 16.96 -3.98 6.41
C ALA A 264 18.42 -3.64 6.09
N SER A 265 19.39 -4.28 6.76
CA SER A 265 20.82 -4.11 6.49
C SER A 265 21.19 -4.58 5.08
N THR A 266 20.69 -5.75 4.66
CA THR A 266 20.90 -6.26 3.27
C THR A 266 20.30 -5.31 2.23
N LEU A 267 19.10 -4.79 2.47
CA LEU A 267 18.46 -3.84 1.57
C LEU A 267 19.21 -2.49 1.46
N LEU A 268 20.03 -2.17 2.46
CA LEU A 268 20.96 -1.03 2.43
C LEU A 268 22.30 -1.36 1.75
N GLY A 269 22.52 -2.63 1.36
CA GLY A 269 23.81 -3.09 0.83
C GLY A 269 24.88 -3.33 1.90
N ASP A 270 24.49 -3.42 3.18
CA ASP A 270 25.37 -3.71 4.30
C ASP A 270 25.27 -5.20 4.71
N ASP A 271 25.74 -6.07 3.84
CA ASP A 271 25.69 -7.53 4.05
C ASP A 271 26.52 -7.97 5.24
N HIS A 272 27.59 -7.25 5.57
CA HIS A 272 28.44 -7.57 6.72
C HIS A 272 27.69 -7.40 8.04
N SER A 273 26.94 -6.34 8.19
CA SER A 273 26.07 -6.09 9.36
C SER A 273 24.91 -7.08 9.44
N ALA A 274 24.35 -7.48 8.30
CA ALA A 274 23.32 -8.50 8.22
C ALA A 274 23.84 -9.88 8.68
N LEU A 275 25.04 -10.26 8.27
CA LEU A 275 25.71 -11.50 8.68
C LEU A 275 26.10 -11.48 10.16
N GLY A 276 26.48 -10.33 10.72
CA GLY A 276 26.80 -10.18 12.14
C GLY A 276 25.61 -10.46 13.06
N LEU A 277 24.43 -10.00 12.70
CA LEU A 277 23.19 -10.30 13.43
C LEU A 277 22.75 -11.76 13.29
N ARG A 278 23.01 -12.38 12.15
CA ARG A 278 22.74 -13.79 11.92
C ARG A 278 23.61 -14.69 12.83
N SER A 279 24.87 -14.34 13.09
CA SER A 279 25.76 -15.13 13.94
C SER A 279 25.30 -15.20 15.39
N THR A 280 24.38 -14.32 15.82
CA THR A 280 23.79 -14.30 17.17
C THR A 280 22.60 -15.27 17.31
N LEU A 281 22.02 -15.75 16.19
CA LEU A 281 20.89 -16.67 16.19
C LEU A 281 21.36 -18.15 16.09
N SER A 282 20.72 -19.03 16.85
CA SER A 282 20.95 -20.45 16.67
C SER A 282 20.46 -20.94 15.31
N LYS A 283 21.12 -21.93 14.68
CA LYS A 283 20.74 -22.46 13.36
C LYS A 283 19.28 -22.94 13.31
N GLU A 284 18.77 -23.51 14.40
CA GLU A 284 17.40 -24.01 14.48
C GLU A 284 16.39 -22.88 14.53
N ARG A 285 16.60 -21.87 15.37
CA ARG A 285 15.73 -20.67 15.45
C ARG A 285 15.69 -19.88 14.16
N PHE A 286 16.83 -19.77 13.47
CA PHE A 286 16.87 -19.10 12.17
C PHE A 286 16.09 -19.90 11.11
N ARG A 287 16.20 -21.23 11.06
CA ARG A 287 15.41 -22.06 10.14
C ARG A 287 13.91 -21.95 10.41
N GLU A 288 13.51 -21.91 11.65
CA GLU A 288 12.10 -21.75 12.05
C GLU A 288 11.56 -20.37 11.65
N ALA A 289 12.34 -19.31 11.87
CA ALA A 289 11.98 -17.96 11.46
C ALA A 289 11.89 -17.81 9.94
N VAL A 290 12.79 -18.42 9.15
CA VAL A 290 12.73 -18.45 7.69
C VAL A 290 11.53 -19.26 7.20
N ARG A 291 11.14 -20.33 7.89
CA ARG A 291 9.93 -21.12 7.55
C ARG A 291 8.64 -20.36 7.84
N SER A 292 8.60 -19.59 8.92
CA SER A 292 7.43 -18.77 9.29
C SER A 292 7.31 -17.48 8.49
N ASN A 293 8.42 -17.01 7.88
CA ASN A 293 8.46 -15.80 7.05
C ASN A 293 9.12 -16.11 5.69
N PRO A 294 8.32 -16.49 4.66
CA PRO A 294 8.85 -16.80 3.32
C PRO A 294 9.70 -15.68 2.71
N GLU A 295 9.52 -14.48 3.20
CA GLU A 295 10.24 -13.26 2.81
C GLU A 295 11.75 -13.32 3.15
N LEU A 296 12.10 -14.14 4.12
CA LEU A 296 13.48 -14.34 4.56
C LEU A 296 14.16 -15.54 3.88
N ALA A 297 13.47 -16.19 2.94
CA ALA A 297 13.96 -17.42 2.29
C ALA A 297 15.29 -17.25 1.53
N HIS A 298 15.59 -16.03 1.03
CA HIS A 298 16.87 -15.76 0.37
C HIS A 298 18.08 -15.84 1.33
N PHE A 299 17.86 -15.72 2.65
CA PHE A 299 18.90 -15.99 3.64
C PHE A 299 19.16 -17.51 3.86
N SER A 300 18.29 -18.40 3.36
CA SER A 300 18.45 -19.84 3.52
C SER A 300 19.65 -20.41 2.75
N THR A 301 19.94 -19.85 1.56
CA THR A 301 21.07 -20.27 0.72
C THR A 301 22.43 -19.94 1.34
N ALA A 302 22.51 -18.95 2.20
CA ALA A 302 23.74 -18.60 2.90
C ALA A 302 23.96 -19.48 4.18
N LEU A 303 23.02 -20.35 4.55
CA LEU A 303 23.14 -21.29 5.68
C LEU A 303 23.97 -22.54 5.35
N ASP A 304 24.04 -22.91 4.08
CA ASP A 304 24.67 -24.16 3.64
C ASP A 304 26.16 -24.00 3.31
N THR A 305 26.71 -22.78 3.41
CA THR A 305 28.09 -22.46 3.01
C THR A 305 29.11 -22.36 4.15
N HIS A 306 28.74 -22.68 5.40
CA HIS A 306 29.71 -22.80 6.53
C HIS A 306 29.32 -23.85 7.53
#